data_de7dd2d117646b973ad3781191579559
#
_entry.id   de7dd2d117646b973ad3781191579559
#
_cell.length_a   1.000
_cell.length_b   1.000
_cell.length_c   1.000
_cell.angle_alpha   90.00
_cell.angle_beta   90.00
_cell.angle_gamma   90.00
#
_symmetry.space_group_name_H-M   'P 1'
#
loop_
_entity.id
_entity.type
_entity.pdbx_description
1 polymer ?
#
loop_
_entity_poly.entity_id
_entity_poly.type
_entity_poly.pdbx_seq_one_letter_code
_entity_poly.pdbx_strand_id
1 'polypeptide(L)'
;MDAKGLLQFQVNGSFNILSELAQGTSDDEWRARSFPTANLVGFTVWHCARTIDWAVNCVMRGAPELADGAEWQDLKVPDAVFGAGASRDAADTVARDVPRSRVSAYLDALRQNTVAWLAAVDNEDLSTKVDLKARHSAKPEYMTPQVWEELEDLDGLPGWQFLARPCVSHIRVHFGEATTQLGALRTVART
;
A
#
# COMPACT_ATOMS: atom_id res chain seq x y z
N MET A 1 2.28 -24.51 -11.46
CA MET A 1 2.16 -23.06 -11.21
C MET A 1 3.58 -22.53 -11.17
N ASP A 2 3.92 -21.59 -12.01
CA ASP A 2 5.23 -20.93 -12.00
C ASP A 2 5.25 -19.77 -10.97
N ALA A 3 6.41 -19.12 -10.79
CA ALA A 3 6.56 -18.05 -9.81
C ALA A 3 5.63 -16.85 -10.12
N LYS A 4 5.45 -16.52 -11.40
CA LYS A 4 4.54 -15.46 -11.85
C LYS A 4 3.10 -15.80 -11.48
N GLY A 5 2.62 -17.00 -11.77
CA GLY A 5 1.27 -17.42 -11.43
C GLY A 5 1.00 -17.44 -9.93
N LEU A 6 2.00 -17.82 -9.11
CA LEU A 6 1.90 -17.73 -7.66
C LEU A 6 1.82 -16.27 -7.20
N LEU A 7 2.65 -15.40 -7.75
CA LEU A 7 2.65 -13.97 -7.43
C LEU A 7 1.30 -13.32 -7.79
N GLN A 8 0.77 -13.59 -8.99
CA GLN A 8 -0.55 -13.13 -9.40
C GLN A 8 -1.66 -13.55 -8.44
N PHE A 9 -1.67 -14.82 -8.03
CA PHE A 9 -2.63 -15.33 -7.06
C PHE A 9 -2.52 -14.60 -5.71
N GLN A 10 -1.30 -14.41 -5.20
CA GLN A 10 -1.05 -13.76 -3.91
C GLN A 10 -1.42 -12.27 -3.93
N VAL A 11 -1.06 -11.54 -5.01
CA VAL A 11 -1.38 -10.12 -5.17
C VAL A 11 -2.89 -9.92 -5.30
N ASN A 12 -3.58 -10.77 -6.07
CA ASN A 12 -5.05 -10.74 -6.11
C ASN A 12 -5.67 -10.97 -4.72
N GLY A 13 -5.11 -11.89 -3.93
CA GLY A 13 -5.51 -12.11 -2.53
C GLY A 13 -5.34 -10.85 -1.68
N SER A 14 -4.25 -10.10 -1.86
CA SER A 14 -4.01 -8.83 -1.16
C SER A 14 -5.07 -7.78 -1.49
N PHE A 15 -5.44 -7.64 -2.76
CA PHE A 15 -6.54 -6.74 -3.15
C PHE A 15 -7.89 -7.17 -2.55
N ASN A 16 -8.18 -8.46 -2.51
CA ASN A 16 -9.42 -8.95 -1.91
C ASN A 16 -9.52 -8.57 -0.43
N ILE A 17 -8.49 -8.85 0.36
CA ILE A 17 -8.50 -8.52 1.79
C ILE A 17 -8.54 -7.02 2.08
N LEU A 18 -7.90 -6.19 1.26
CA LEU A 18 -7.97 -4.73 1.38
C LEU A 18 -9.37 -4.20 1.03
N SER A 19 -9.99 -4.73 -0.04
CA SER A 19 -11.34 -4.36 -0.42
C SER A 19 -12.37 -4.78 0.64
N GLU A 20 -12.27 -6.01 1.17
CA GLU A 20 -13.10 -6.50 2.26
C GLU A 20 -12.94 -5.63 3.52
N LEU A 21 -11.72 -5.25 3.86
CA LEU A 21 -11.44 -4.38 5.00
C LEU A 21 -12.07 -2.99 4.81
N ALA A 22 -11.89 -2.37 3.63
CA ALA A 22 -12.47 -1.06 3.34
C ALA A 22 -14.00 -1.10 3.34
N GLN A 23 -14.62 -2.14 2.78
CA GLN A 23 -16.08 -2.30 2.74
C GLN A 23 -16.69 -2.65 4.10
N GLY A 24 -15.97 -3.46 4.89
CA GLY A 24 -16.40 -3.92 6.21
C GLY A 24 -16.18 -2.92 7.35
N THR A 25 -15.62 -1.74 7.06
CA THR A 25 -15.31 -0.68 8.04
C THR A 25 -16.28 0.50 7.86
N SER A 26 -16.91 0.96 8.95
CA SER A 26 -17.72 2.19 8.93
C SER A 26 -16.82 3.44 8.87
N ASP A 27 -17.39 4.59 8.52
CA ASP A 27 -16.63 5.85 8.48
C ASP A 27 -16.13 6.29 9.86
N ASP A 28 -16.86 5.93 10.92
CA ASP A 28 -16.42 6.17 12.30
C ASP A 28 -15.25 5.25 12.68
N GLU A 29 -15.35 3.95 12.39
CA GLU A 29 -14.24 3.00 12.62
C GLU A 29 -13.00 3.35 11.79
N TRP A 30 -13.18 3.89 10.58
CA TRP A 30 -12.09 4.34 9.71
C TRP A 30 -11.19 5.39 10.35
N ARG A 31 -11.79 6.25 11.20
CA ARG A 31 -11.14 7.35 11.91
C ARG A 31 -10.93 7.08 13.40
N ALA A 32 -11.32 5.91 13.88
CA ALA A 32 -11.19 5.55 15.29
C ALA A 32 -9.83 4.89 15.57
N ARG A 33 -9.37 5.07 16.81
CA ARG A 33 -8.14 4.48 17.34
C ARG A 33 -8.50 3.56 18.50
N SER A 34 -8.16 2.29 18.39
CA SER A 34 -8.39 1.30 19.44
C SER A 34 -7.30 1.27 20.50
N PHE A 35 -6.06 1.58 20.11
CA PHE A 35 -4.89 1.59 21.00
C PHE A 35 -4.09 2.88 20.79
N PRO A 36 -3.50 3.47 21.84
CA PRO A 36 -2.79 4.76 21.74
C PRO A 36 -1.65 4.78 20.72
N THR A 37 -1.01 3.64 20.48
CA THR A 37 0.11 3.50 19.53
C THR A 37 -0.31 3.06 18.13
N ALA A 38 -1.55 2.63 17.93
CA ALA A 38 -2.00 2.13 16.64
C ALA A 38 -2.19 3.26 15.61
N ASN A 39 -2.00 2.96 14.35
CA ASN A 39 -2.45 3.80 13.26
C ASN A 39 -3.97 3.71 13.11
N LEU A 40 -4.60 4.74 12.57
CA LEU A 40 -6.02 4.67 12.23
C LEU A 40 -6.21 3.69 11.06
N VAL A 41 -7.33 2.96 11.05
CA VAL A 41 -7.62 1.96 10.00
C VAL A 41 -7.57 2.60 8.61
N GLY A 42 -8.08 3.83 8.47
CA GLY A 42 -8.07 4.57 7.22
C GLY A 42 -6.67 4.82 6.67
N PHE A 43 -5.73 5.21 7.53
CA PHE A 43 -4.33 5.32 7.12
C PHE A 43 -3.77 3.97 6.68
N THR A 44 -4.02 2.90 7.45
CA THR A 44 -3.49 1.57 7.14
C THR A 44 -3.92 1.09 5.75
N VAL A 45 -5.20 1.23 5.40
CA VAL A 45 -5.72 0.82 4.08
C VAL A 45 -5.15 1.71 2.96
N TRP A 46 -5.11 3.03 3.17
CA TRP A 46 -4.53 3.97 2.23
C TRP A 46 -3.03 3.67 2.00
N HIS A 47 -2.26 3.47 3.08
CA HIS A 47 -0.84 3.14 3.00
C HIS A 47 -0.59 1.84 2.22
N CYS A 48 -1.37 0.80 2.49
CA CYS A 48 -1.30 -0.45 1.72
C CYS A 48 -1.53 -0.22 0.22
N ALA A 49 -2.55 0.56 -0.14
CA ALA A 49 -2.83 0.87 -1.54
C ALA A 49 -1.69 1.68 -2.18
N ARG A 50 -1.19 2.72 -1.51
CA ARG A 50 -0.06 3.53 -1.98
C ARG A 50 1.22 2.71 -2.12
N THR A 51 1.47 1.79 -1.19
CA THR A 51 2.63 0.89 -1.24
C THR A 51 2.58 -0.05 -2.46
N ILE A 52 1.40 -0.58 -2.80
CA ILE A 52 1.25 -1.39 -4.03
C ILE A 52 1.49 -0.53 -5.27
N ASP A 53 0.94 0.67 -5.33
CA ASP A 53 1.14 1.59 -6.46
C ASP A 53 2.61 1.95 -6.65
N TRP A 54 3.27 2.34 -5.56
CA TRP A 54 4.71 2.58 -5.54
C TRP A 54 5.49 1.36 -6.07
N ALA A 55 5.23 0.17 -5.50
CA ALA A 55 5.99 -1.02 -5.86
C ALA A 55 5.82 -1.42 -7.32
N VAL A 56 4.58 -1.38 -7.82
CA VAL A 56 4.26 -1.80 -9.19
C VAL A 56 4.63 -0.73 -10.21
N ASN A 57 4.13 0.49 -10.03
CA ASN A 57 4.28 1.53 -11.06
C ASN A 57 5.64 2.24 -10.96
N CYS A 58 6.02 2.76 -9.81
CA CYS A 58 7.29 3.47 -9.65
C CYS A 58 8.48 2.51 -9.77
N VAL A 59 8.54 1.46 -8.95
CA VAL A 59 9.73 0.61 -8.86
C VAL A 59 9.82 -0.36 -10.03
N MET A 60 8.83 -1.23 -10.22
CA MET A 60 8.92 -2.26 -11.26
C MET A 60 8.84 -1.71 -12.67
N ARG A 61 7.90 -0.82 -12.93
CA ARG A 61 7.63 -0.29 -14.28
C ARG A 61 8.46 0.94 -14.62
N GLY A 62 9.01 1.66 -13.64
CA GLY A 62 9.64 2.97 -13.85
C GLY A 62 8.68 3.99 -14.44
N ALA A 63 7.41 3.89 -14.10
CA ALA A 63 6.32 4.71 -14.59
C ALA A 63 5.76 5.60 -13.46
N PRO A 64 5.02 6.67 -13.78
CA PRO A 64 4.28 7.41 -12.77
C PRO A 64 3.32 6.50 -12.00
N GLU A 65 3.18 6.74 -10.70
CA GLU A 65 2.15 6.09 -9.89
C GLU A 65 0.75 6.52 -10.37
N LEU A 66 -0.27 5.70 -10.17
CA LEU A 66 -1.65 6.14 -10.43
C LEU A 66 -1.99 7.39 -9.63
N ALA A 67 -1.52 7.46 -8.38
CA ALA A 67 -1.70 8.63 -7.53
C ALA A 67 -1.06 9.92 -8.08
N ASP A 68 -0.17 9.86 -9.07
CA ASP A 68 0.36 11.05 -9.74
C ASP A 68 -0.63 11.64 -10.76
N GLY A 69 -1.64 10.87 -11.15
CA GLY A 69 -2.70 11.34 -12.04
C GLY A 69 -3.58 12.41 -11.43
N ALA A 70 -4.10 13.32 -12.29
CA ALA A 70 -4.98 14.42 -11.85
C ALA A 70 -6.24 13.92 -11.11
N GLU A 71 -6.71 12.75 -11.45
CA GLU A 71 -7.88 12.10 -10.85
C GLU A 71 -7.67 11.75 -9.37
N TRP A 72 -6.41 11.52 -8.93
CA TRP A 72 -6.06 10.99 -7.60
C TRP A 72 -5.31 11.99 -6.71
N GLN A 73 -5.30 13.26 -7.08
CA GLN A 73 -4.58 14.28 -6.30
C GLN A 73 -5.13 14.45 -4.87
N ASP A 74 -6.39 14.15 -4.66
CA ASP A 74 -7.06 14.16 -3.35
C ASP A 74 -6.63 13.00 -2.41
N LEU A 75 -5.86 12.04 -2.92
CA LEU A 75 -5.22 11.01 -2.09
C LEU A 75 -3.86 11.46 -1.53
N LYS A 76 -3.28 12.54 -2.06
CA LYS A 76 -1.98 13.03 -1.62
C LYS A 76 -2.14 13.89 -0.37
N VAL A 77 -1.49 13.47 0.69
CA VAL A 77 -1.40 14.23 1.93
C VAL A 77 0.05 14.64 2.12
N PRO A 78 0.32 15.94 2.33
CA PRO A 78 1.68 16.40 2.63
C PRO A 78 2.31 15.59 3.76
N ASP A 79 3.62 15.33 3.66
CA ASP A 79 4.42 14.61 4.65
C ASP A 79 4.05 13.13 4.87
N ALA A 80 2.98 12.63 4.22
CA ALA A 80 2.64 11.21 4.27
C ALA A 80 3.28 10.40 3.13
N VAL A 81 3.67 11.04 2.03
CA VAL A 81 4.28 10.44 0.83
C VAL A 81 3.47 9.22 0.35
N PHE A 82 3.92 7.99 0.59
CA PHE A 82 3.16 6.75 0.41
C PHE A 82 2.95 5.99 1.74
N GLY A 83 3.33 6.60 2.87
CA GLY A 83 3.08 6.11 4.22
C GLY A 83 4.32 5.61 4.95
N ALA A 84 5.38 5.14 4.25
CA ALA A 84 6.63 4.76 4.91
C ALA A 84 7.28 5.98 5.58
N GLY A 85 7.71 5.83 6.82
CA GLY A 85 8.31 6.93 7.59
C GLY A 85 7.35 8.09 7.93
N ALA A 86 6.05 7.96 7.65
CA ALA A 86 5.09 9.02 7.95
C ALA A 86 4.99 9.29 9.46
N SER A 87 4.98 10.56 9.85
CA SER A 87 4.69 10.93 11.22
C SER A 87 3.27 10.53 11.62
N ARG A 88 3.01 10.41 12.91
CA ARG A 88 1.66 10.12 13.40
C ARG A 88 0.65 11.16 12.93
N ASP A 89 1.01 12.45 12.98
CA ASP A 89 0.12 13.52 12.59
C ASP A 89 -0.22 13.46 11.09
N ALA A 90 0.76 13.13 10.24
CA ALA A 90 0.53 12.89 8.81
C ALA A 90 -0.37 11.68 8.58
N ALA A 91 -0.13 10.57 9.28
CA ALA A 91 -0.96 9.37 9.21
C ALA A 91 -2.41 9.62 9.64
N ASP A 92 -2.60 10.36 10.73
CA ASP A 92 -3.93 10.74 11.21
C ASP A 92 -4.64 11.70 10.25
N THR A 93 -3.90 12.61 9.62
CA THR A 93 -4.42 13.50 8.58
C THR A 93 -4.95 12.72 7.38
N VAL A 94 -4.20 11.70 6.90
CA VAL A 94 -4.69 10.80 5.84
C VAL A 94 -6.04 10.19 6.21
N ALA A 95 -6.16 9.60 7.38
CA ALA A 95 -7.39 8.92 7.79
C ALA A 95 -8.59 9.88 7.97
N ARG A 96 -8.33 11.15 8.32
CA ARG A 96 -9.39 12.18 8.48
C ARG A 96 -9.82 12.77 7.15
N ASP A 97 -8.86 13.09 6.28
CA ASP A 97 -9.07 13.96 5.14
C ASP A 97 -9.28 13.18 3.83
N VAL A 98 -8.77 11.93 3.74
CA VAL A 98 -9.00 11.07 2.58
C VAL A 98 -10.24 10.20 2.83
N PRO A 99 -11.34 10.40 2.09
CA PRO A 99 -12.55 9.62 2.29
C PRO A 99 -12.35 8.14 1.96
N ARG A 100 -12.95 7.26 2.76
CA ARG A 100 -12.93 5.80 2.53
C ARG A 100 -13.38 5.41 1.12
N SER A 101 -14.42 6.07 0.60
CA SER A 101 -14.90 5.85 -0.77
C SER A 101 -13.85 6.17 -1.84
N ARG A 102 -13.01 7.18 -1.62
CA ARG A 102 -11.91 7.51 -2.54
C ARG A 102 -10.81 6.45 -2.50
N VAL A 103 -10.44 5.99 -1.31
CA VAL A 103 -9.47 4.90 -1.17
C VAL A 103 -10.00 3.62 -1.82
N SER A 104 -11.29 3.30 -1.66
CA SER A 104 -11.91 2.14 -2.32
C SER A 104 -11.87 2.24 -3.85
N ALA A 105 -12.24 3.39 -4.40
CA ALA A 105 -12.18 3.61 -5.85
C ALA A 105 -10.75 3.51 -6.40
N TYR A 106 -9.78 4.03 -5.65
CA TYR A 106 -8.37 3.94 -5.99
C TYR A 106 -7.86 2.48 -5.95
N LEU A 107 -8.26 1.70 -4.93
CA LEU A 107 -7.94 0.27 -4.85
C LEU A 107 -8.46 -0.50 -6.07
N ASP A 108 -9.67 -0.20 -6.54
CA ASP A 108 -10.26 -0.84 -7.72
C ASP A 108 -9.47 -0.49 -8.99
N ALA A 109 -9.14 0.77 -9.19
CA ALA A 109 -8.33 1.22 -10.33
C ALA A 109 -6.91 0.61 -10.29
N LEU A 110 -6.29 0.61 -9.12
CA LEU A 110 -4.96 0.04 -8.90
C LEU A 110 -4.95 -1.47 -9.15
N ARG A 111 -5.99 -2.18 -8.69
CA ARG A 111 -6.16 -3.61 -8.96
C ARG A 111 -6.20 -3.89 -10.46
N GLN A 112 -7.03 -3.16 -11.21
CA GLN A 112 -7.12 -3.33 -12.65
C GLN A 112 -5.77 -3.09 -13.33
N ASN A 113 -5.08 -2.01 -12.98
CA ASN A 113 -3.75 -1.66 -13.50
C ASN A 113 -2.72 -2.75 -13.20
N THR A 114 -2.64 -3.18 -11.93
CA THR A 114 -1.66 -4.16 -11.45
C THR A 114 -1.89 -5.54 -12.07
N VAL A 115 -3.15 -6.02 -12.10
CA VAL A 115 -3.50 -7.32 -12.66
C VAL A 115 -3.20 -7.37 -14.17
N ALA A 116 -3.55 -6.32 -14.91
CA ALA A 116 -3.25 -6.23 -16.33
C ALA A 116 -1.75 -6.25 -16.61
N TRP A 117 -0.97 -5.49 -15.82
CA TRP A 117 0.49 -5.50 -15.95
C TRP A 117 1.10 -6.86 -15.59
N LEU A 118 0.69 -7.48 -14.47
CA LEU A 118 1.19 -8.80 -14.07
C LEU A 118 0.84 -9.89 -15.08
N ALA A 119 -0.26 -9.75 -15.82
CA ALA A 119 -0.59 -10.67 -16.90
C ALA A 119 0.37 -10.52 -18.10
N ALA A 120 0.79 -9.29 -18.40
CA ALA A 120 1.60 -8.96 -19.57
C ALA A 120 3.12 -9.11 -19.36
N VAL A 121 3.62 -8.79 -18.15
CA VAL A 121 5.05 -8.82 -17.82
C VAL A 121 5.61 -10.23 -18.00
N ASP A 122 6.82 -10.38 -18.52
CA ASP A 122 7.45 -11.69 -18.65
C ASP A 122 8.26 -12.10 -17.40
N ASN A 123 8.72 -13.36 -17.39
CA ASN A 123 9.47 -13.91 -16.28
C ASN A 123 10.91 -13.34 -16.21
N GLU A 124 11.46 -12.89 -17.32
CA GLU A 124 12.80 -12.28 -17.39
C GLU A 124 12.79 -10.93 -16.70
N ASP A 125 11.80 -10.08 -17.02
CA ASP A 125 11.59 -8.79 -16.36
C ASP A 125 11.37 -8.96 -14.84
N LEU A 126 10.55 -9.94 -14.42
CA LEU A 126 10.36 -10.25 -13.02
C LEU A 126 11.60 -10.79 -12.31
N SER A 127 12.58 -11.31 -13.06
CA SER A 127 13.85 -11.81 -12.51
C SER A 127 14.93 -10.74 -12.44
N THR A 128 14.72 -9.60 -13.11
CA THR A 128 15.64 -8.46 -13.06
C THR A 128 15.69 -7.87 -11.65
N LYS A 129 16.91 -7.54 -11.20
CA LYS A 129 17.10 -6.91 -9.89
C LYS A 129 16.59 -5.46 -9.89
N VAL A 130 15.87 -5.10 -8.84
CA VAL A 130 15.42 -3.72 -8.66
C VAL A 130 16.57 -2.84 -8.19
N ASP A 131 16.59 -1.60 -8.66
CA ASP A 131 17.49 -0.53 -8.21
C ASP A 131 16.61 0.60 -7.66
N LEU A 132 16.39 0.58 -6.35
CA LEU A 132 15.52 1.54 -5.69
C LEU A 132 16.06 2.97 -5.80
N LYS A 133 17.37 3.16 -5.74
CA LYS A 133 18.00 4.48 -5.83
C LYS A 133 17.77 5.11 -7.20
N ALA A 134 17.99 4.33 -8.26
CA ALA A 134 17.71 4.79 -9.62
C ALA A 134 16.22 5.08 -9.83
N ARG A 135 15.32 4.23 -9.30
CA ARG A 135 13.86 4.40 -9.42
C ARG A 135 13.33 5.65 -8.69
N HIS A 136 13.97 6.04 -7.60
CA HIS A 136 13.59 7.21 -6.81
C HIS A 136 14.33 8.49 -7.18
N SER A 137 15.20 8.49 -8.20
CA SER A 137 15.96 9.69 -8.58
C SER A 137 15.09 10.91 -8.88
N ALA A 138 13.87 10.71 -9.38
CA ALA A 138 12.88 11.75 -9.64
C ALA A 138 11.93 12.02 -8.44
N LYS A 139 12.04 11.26 -7.34
CA LYS A 139 11.19 11.34 -6.15
C LYS A 139 12.06 11.30 -4.88
N PRO A 140 12.86 12.36 -4.63
CA PRO A 140 13.79 12.37 -3.50
C PRO A 140 13.10 12.23 -2.14
N GLU A 141 11.82 12.61 -2.04
CA GLU A 141 11.00 12.42 -0.85
C GLU A 141 10.79 10.94 -0.46
N TYR A 142 11.00 10.01 -1.39
CA TYR A 142 10.94 8.57 -1.14
C TYR A 142 12.27 7.99 -0.64
N MET A 143 13.30 8.83 -0.49
CA MET A 143 14.67 8.44 -0.13
C MET A 143 15.19 9.19 1.08
N THR A 144 14.30 9.67 1.95
CA THR A 144 14.73 10.20 3.25
C THR A 144 15.45 9.09 4.03
N PRO A 145 16.39 9.42 4.94
CA PRO A 145 17.10 8.41 5.72
C PRO A 145 16.15 7.43 6.44
N GLN A 146 15.04 7.95 6.97
CA GLN A 146 14.04 7.14 7.67
C GLN A 146 13.33 6.15 6.74
N VAL A 147 12.93 6.60 5.54
CA VAL A 147 12.30 5.72 4.55
C VAL A 147 13.30 4.70 4.02
N TRP A 148 14.56 5.12 3.81
CA TRP A 148 15.60 4.20 3.34
C TRP A 148 15.87 3.07 4.34
N GLU A 149 15.90 3.35 5.64
CA GLU A 149 16.06 2.34 6.69
C GLU A 149 14.98 1.23 6.60
N GLU A 150 13.76 1.59 6.18
CA GLU A 150 12.65 0.64 5.99
C GLU A 150 12.76 -0.16 4.67
N LEU A 151 13.44 0.38 3.66
CA LEU A 151 13.42 -0.15 2.30
C LEU A 151 14.75 -0.76 1.83
N GLU A 152 15.87 -0.50 2.50
CA GLU A 152 17.20 -0.88 2.02
C GLU A 152 17.37 -2.39 1.79
N ASP A 153 16.68 -3.22 2.56
CA ASP A 153 16.70 -4.67 2.42
C ASP A 153 15.92 -5.18 1.18
N LEU A 154 15.19 -4.30 0.51
CA LEU A 154 14.49 -4.58 -0.75
C LEU A 154 15.35 -4.25 -1.98
N ASP A 155 16.40 -3.43 -1.82
CA ASP A 155 17.27 -3.06 -2.93
C ASP A 155 18.07 -4.26 -3.45
N GLY A 156 18.18 -4.37 -4.76
CA GLY A 156 18.88 -5.47 -5.41
C GLY A 156 18.16 -6.83 -5.40
N LEU A 157 16.94 -6.92 -4.84
CA LEU A 157 16.14 -8.14 -4.95
C LEU A 157 15.66 -8.36 -6.39
N PRO A 158 15.51 -9.63 -6.84
CA PRO A 158 14.74 -9.92 -8.05
C PRO A 158 13.31 -9.37 -7.95
N GLY A 159 12.76 -8.85 -9.04
CA GLY A 159 11.45 -8.19 -9.06
C GLY A 159 10.31 -9.02 -8.46
N TRP A 160 10.27 -10.34 -8.71
CA TRP A 160 9.27 -11.23 -8.10
C TRP A 160 9.39 -11.30 -6.57
N GLN A 161 10.63 -11.29 -6.05
CA GLN A 161 10.89 -11.33 -4.61
C GLN A 161 10.61 -9.97 -3.98
N PHE A 162 11.01 -8.90 -4.66
CA PHE A 162 10.65 -7.54 -4.28
C PHE A 162 9.13 -7.41 -4.13
N LEU A 163 8.36 -7.73 -5.16
CA LEU A 163 6.88 -7.61 -5.12
C LEU A 163 6.22 -8.46 -4.04
N ALA A 164 6.79 -9.63 -3.72
CA ALA A 164 6.26 -10.48 -2.65
C ALA A 164 6.32 -9.82 -1.26
N ARG A 165 7.17 -8.80 -1.06
CA ARG A 165 7.27 -8.05 0.19
C ARG A 165 6.19 -6.95 0.26
N PRO A 166 6.25 -5.85 -0.51
CA PRO A 166 5.28 -4.76 -0.42
C PRO A 166 3.86 -5.14 -0.86
N CYS A 167 3.69 -6.03 -1.85
CA CYS A 167 2.37 -6.35 -2.37
C CYS A 167 1.70 -7.56 -1.71
N VAL A 168 2.41 -8.33 -0.88
CA VAL A 168 1.85 -9.54 -0.27
C VAL A 168 2.08 -9.56 1.25
N SER A 169 3.32 -9.78 1.72
CA SER A 169 3.56 -9.97 3.15
C SER A 169 3.26 -8.73 3.98
N HIS A 170 3.65 -7.56 3.53
CA HIS A 170 3.36 -6.26 4.14
C HIS A 170 1.85 -6.03 4.26
N ILE A 171 1.09 -6.30 3.19
CA ILE A 171 -0.37 -6.15 3.20
C ILE A 171 -1.02 -7.05 4.25
N ARG A 172 -0.53 -8.28 4.41
CA ARG A 172 -1.07 -9.22 5.40
C ARG A 172 -0.78 -8.83 6.83
N VAL A 173 0.39 -8.25 7.09
CA VAL A 173 0.72 -7.70 8.41
C VAL A 173 -0.27 -6.59 8.76
N HIS A 174 -0.43 -5.61 7.89
CA HIS A 174 -1.34 -4.49 8.11
C HIS A 174 -2.81 -4.89 8.15
N PHE A 175 -3.22 -5.91 7.39
CA PHE A 175 -4.55 -6.48 7.52
C PHE A 175 -4.77 -7.08 8.92
N GLY A 176 -3.79 -7.80 9.45
CA GLY A 176 -3.84 -8.35 10.82
C GLY A 176 -3.95 -7.24 11.88
N GLU A 177 -3.16 -6.18 11.75
CA GLU A 177 -3.23 -5.01 12.63
C GLU A 177 -4.61 -4.35 12.58
N ALA A 178 -5.13 -4.03 11.38
CA ALA A 178 -6.40 -3.37 11.22
C ALA A 178 -7.58 -4.22 11.72
N THR A 179 -7.58 -5.53 11.46
CA THR A 179 -8.64 -6.43 11.93
C THR A 179 -8.63 -6.57 13.45
N THR A 180 -7.45 -6.60 14.08
CA THR A 180 -7.31 -6.57 15.55
C THR A 180 -7.90 -5.29 16.15
N GLN A 181 -7.59 -4.15 15.54
CA GLN A 181 -8.13 -2.86 15.97
C GLN A 181 -9.66 -2.80 15.84
N LEU A 182 -10.21 -3.23 14.70
CA LEU A 182 -11.66 -3.27 14.49
C LEU A 182 -12.35 -4.21 15.50
N GLY A 183 -11.75 -5.35 15.80
CA GLY A 183 -12.24 -6.25 16.84
C GLY A 183 -12.33 -5.56 18.21
N ALA A 184 -11.30 -4.82 18.60
CA ALA A 184 -11.29 -4.06 19.87
C ALA A 184 -12.36 -2.95 19.88
N LEU A 185 -12.46 -2.14 18.82
CA LEU A 185 -13.46 -1.07 18.70
C LEU A 185 -14.90 -1.63 18.82
N ARG A 186 -15.19 -2.73 18.13
CA ARG A 186 -16.53 -3.36 18.14
C ARG A 186 -16.87 -4.04 19.45
N THR A 187 -15.88 -4.46 20.22
CA THR A 187 -16.10 -5.01 21.56
C THR A 187 -16.53 -3.93 22.54
N VAL A 188 -15.86 -2.78 22.51
CA VAL A 188 -16.19 -1.63 23.38
C VAL A 188 -17.57 -1.06 23.04
N ALA A 189 -17.95 -1.01 21.78
CA ALA A 189 -19.26 -0.48 21.36
C ALA A 189 -20.46 -1.36 21.78
N ARG A 190 -20.23 -2.60 22.23
CA ARG A 190 -21.27 -3.54 22.67
C ARG A 190 -21.49 -3.55 24.19
N THR A 191 -20.65 -2.87 24.95
CA THR A 191 -20.73 -2.73 26.42
C THR A 191 -21.33 -1.39 26.81
#